data_870bc5d37d36a4c52055daf90f0ebc96
#
_entry.id   870bc5d37d36a4c52055daf90f0ebc96
#
_cell.length_a   1.000
_cell.length_b   1.000
_cell.length_c   1.000
_cell.angle_alpha   90.00
_cell.angle_beta   90.00
_cell.angle_gamma   90.00
#
_symmetry.space_group_name_H-M   'P 1'
#
loop_
_entity.id
_entity.type
_entity.pdbx_description
1 polymer ?
#
loop_
_entity_poly.entity_id
_entity_poly.type
_entity_poly.pdbx_seq_one_letter_code
_entity_poly.pdbx_strand_id
1 'polypeptide(L)'
;MTDPVEEPTSRTPTLGHGSRLHVPAYTPLSEQAATAKAAGPASTDSFSGIDADHDSPLAAELLETERLRRSLEATEFPRPARSRVIAVSNQKGGVGKTTTSVNVAAALASKGANVLVIDADPQGNASTALGVDHRAGTPSIYDVLLNDASIASVAQRCPDMPTLWCVPATIDLAGADIELVSAVRREYRLHVAVSELLARDGKHLDYVIIDCPPSLGLLTLNAMVVATEVLIPIQCEYYALEGLTQLIKTIEMVKKHLNPAIHVSSIVLTMFDQRTNLAREVAQEVRTHFPDETFPQTIPRSVRVSEAPSFGKTVIMHDPHSAGAVAYLAVAKELAERGAAAGGTP
;
A
#
# COMPACT_ATOMS: atom_id res chain seq x y z
N MET A 1 -36.20 3.05 69.67
CA MET A 1 -35.07 4.02 69.49
C MET A 1 -34.43 3.72 68.20
N THR A 2 -34.89 4.42 67.20
CA THR A 2 -34.45 4.28 65.82
C THR A 2 -34.01 5.65 65.35
N ASP A 3 -32.71 5.80 65.11
CA ASP A 3 -32.13 7.04 64.57
C ASP A 3 -32.38 7.07 63.03
N PRO A 4 -32.65 8.26 62.47
CA PRO A 4 -32.94 8.41 61.04
C PRO A 4 -31.65 8.54 60.20
N VAL A 5 -31.70 7.93 59.03
CA VAL A 5 -30.67 7.96 57.99
C VAL A 5 -30.77 9.28 57.23
N GLU A 6 -29.66 10.04 57.20
CA GLU A 6 -29.50 11.26 56.39
C GLU A 6 -29.24 10.89 54.89
N GLU A 7 -30.04 11.49 53.99
CA GLU A 7 -29.80 11.49 52.54
C GLU A 7 -28.71 12.51 52.18
N PRO A 8 -27.79 12.19 51.21
CA PRO A 8 -26.84 13.17 50.71
C PRO A 8 -27.45 14.00 49.58
N THR A 9 -27.50 15.30 49.78
CA THR A 9 -27.91 16.32 48.83
C THR A 9 -26.98 16.38 47.62
N SER A 10 -27.52 16.17 46.40
CA SER A 10 -26.84 16.37 45.12
C SER A 10 -26.60 17.86 44.85
N ARG A 11 -25.34 18.28 44.78
CA ARG A 11 -24.95 19.56 44.21
C ARG A 11 -24.60 19.41 42.76
N THR A 12 -25.42 20.00 41.88
CA THR A 12 -25.15 20.16 40.45
C THR A 12 -24.10 21.25 40.23
N PRO A 13 -23.02 21.04 39.48
CA PRO A 13 -22.13 22.13 39.12
C PRO A 13 -22.69 22.92 37.95
N THR A 14 -22.79 24.21 38.11
CA THR A 14 -23.10 25.23 37.10
C THR A 14 -22.00 25.28 36.03
N LEU A 15 -22.36 25.00 34.77
CA LEU A 15 -21.50 25.14 33.61
C LEU A 15 -21.24 26.62 33.32
N GLY A 16 -19.98 27.01 33.41
CA GLY A 16 -19.47 28.30 33.03
C GLY A 16 -19.56 28.51 31.49
N HIS A 17 -19.81 29.75 31.08
CA HIS A 17 -19.93 30.22 29.73
C HIS A 17 -18.70 29.84 28.87
N GLY A 18 -18.88 28.93 27.91
CA GLY A 18 -17.91 28.59 26.90
C GLY A 18 -17.83 29.70 25.85
N SER A 19 -16.64 30.23 25.67
CA SER A 19 -16.27 31.09 24.55
C SER A 19 -16.46 30.33 23.23
N ARG A 20 -17.32 30.85 22.34
CA ARG A 20 -17.51 30.34 20.99
C ARG A 20 -16.22 30.57 20.20
N LEU A 21 -15.55 29.48 19.81
CA LEU A 21 -14.50 29.54 18.80
C LEU A 21 -15.14 29.94 17.46
N HIS A 22 -14.74 31.08 16.96
CA HIS A 22 -15.13 31.57 15.64
C HIS A 22 -14.35 30.77 14.58
N VAL A 23 -15.03 29.88 13.85
CA VAL A 23 -14.49 29.18 12.70
C VAL A 23 -14.71 30.10 11.48
N PRO A 24 -13.66 30.59 10.80
CA PRO A 24 -13.84 31.39 9.60
C PRO A 24 -14.44 30.51 8.50
N ALA A 25 -15.42 31.06 7.78
CA ALA A 25 -16.07 30.40 6.64
C ALA A 25 -15.05 30.10 5.53
N TYR A 26 -15.01 28.85 5.08
CA TYR A 26 -14.20 28.42 3.93
C TYR A 26 -14.72 29.06 2.66
N THR A 27 -13.89 29.88 1.99
CA THR A 27 -14.17 30.44 0.67
C THR A 27 -13.45 29.60 -0.39
N PRO A 28 -14.16 28.99 -1.37
CA PRO A 28 -13.52 28.20 -2.42
C PRO A 28 -12.58 29.06 -3.27
N LEU A 29 -11.42 28.49 -3.62
CA LEU A 29 -10.35 29.10 -4.42
C LEU A 29 -10.78 29.55 -5.85
N SER A 30 -11.98 29.20 -6.30
CA SER A 30 -12.52 29.58 -7.62
C SER A 30 -12.95 31.07 -7.75
N GLU A 31 -13.10 31.78 -6.64
CA GLU A 31 -13.52 33.20 -6.70
C GLU A 31 -12.37 34.23 -6.63
N GLN A 32 -11.14 33.79 -6.38
CA GLN A 32 -9.98 34.70 -6.31
C GLN A 32 -9.30 34.95 -7.66
N ALA A 33 -9.72 34.29 -8.74
CA ALA A 33 -9.10 34.41 -10.06
C ALA A 33 -9.68 35.55 -10.96
N ALA A 34 -10.70 36.30 -10.50
CA ALA A 34 -11.44 37.23 -11.37
C ALA A 34 -10.98 38.68 -11.32
N THR A 35 -9.92 39.06 -10.59
CA THR A 35 -9.50 40.46 -10.46
C THR A 35 -8.06 40.77 -10.86
N ALA A 36 -7.42 39.97 -11.72
CA ALA A 36 -6.17 40.37 -12.36
C ALA A 36 -6.42 41.07 -13.69
N LYS A 37 -6.45 42.39 -13.64
CA LYS A 37 -6.64 43.29 -14.79
C LYS A 37 -5.41 43.27 -15.69
N ALA A 38 -5.65 43.20 -17.01
CA ALA A 38 -4.69 43.16 -18.08
C ALA A 38 -3.54 44.17 -17.95
N ALA A 39 -2.30 43.73 -17.98
CA ALA A 39 -1.13 44.50 -18.33
C ALA A 39 -0.70 44.08 -19.75
N GLY A 40 -0.44 45.08 -20.59
CA GLY A 40 -0.15 44.93 -22.00
C GLY A 40 1.19 44.26 -22.32
N PRO A 41 1.49 44.02 -23.61
CA PRO A 41 2.60 43.16 -24.02
C PRO A 41 3.95 43.82 -23.72
N ALA A 42 4.74 43.17 -22.86
CA ALA A 42 6.15 43.48 -22.68
C ALA A 42 6.97 42.81 -23.78
N SER A 43 7.90 43.55 -24.31
CA SER A 43 8.84 43.26 -25.39
C SER A 43 9.55 41.92 -25.24
N THR A 44 9.63 41.19 -26.36
CA THR A 44 10.51 40.07 -26.59
C THR A 44 11.95 40.53 -26.55
N ASP A 45 12.59 40.51 -25.39
CA ASP A 45 14.04 40.51 -25.30
C ASP A 45 14.53 39.06 -25.17
N SER A 46 15.41 38.72 -26.10
CA SER A 46 16.09 37.48 -26.30
C SER A 46 16.78 36.99 -24.99
N PHE A 47 16.21 35.95 -24.36
CA PHE A 47 16.91 35.14 -23.38
C PHE A 47 17.85 34.19 -24.12
N SER A 48 18.98 34.71 -24.60
CA SER A 48 20.15 33.94 -24.95
C SER A 48 21.07 33.91 -23.73
N GLY A 49 21.21 32.76 -23.08
CA GLY A 49 22.20 32.54 -22.02
C GLY A 49 21.65 32.10 -20.68
N ILE A 50 20.94 30.96 -20.63
CA ILE A 50 20.97 30.11 -19.48
C ILE A 50 21.82 28.93 -19.89
N ASP A 51 23.16 29.05 -19.60
CA ASP A 51 23.99 27.88 -19.42
C ASP A 51 23.32 27.10 -18.29
N ALA A 52 22.63 26.03 -18.64
CA ALA A 52 22.05 25.10 -17.68
C ALA A 52 23.22 24.52 -16.91
N ASP A 53 23.36 24.96 -15.68
CA ASP A 53 24.35 24.46 -14.73
C ASP A 53 24.07 22.96 -14.52
N HIS A 54 24.66 22.12 -15.38
CA HIS A 54 24.53 20.66 -15.36
C HIS A 54 25.11 20.04 -14.07
N ASP A 55 25.74 20.86 -13.23
CA ASP A 55 26.41 20.47 -11.99
C ASP A 55 25.51 20.62 -10.74
N SER A 56 24.23 21.01 -10.88
CA SER A 56 23.38 21.07 -9.69
C SER A 56 22.99 19.65 -9.23
N PRO A 57 23.02 19.37 -7.91
CA PRO A 57 22.60 18.07 -7.38
C PRO A 57 21.18 17.64 -7.84
N LEU A 58 20.28 18.60 -8.00
CA LEU A 58 18.92 18.37 -8.48
C LEU A 58 18.90 17.94 -9.96
N ALA A 59 19.73 18.57 -10.80
CA ALA A 59 19.84 18.19 -12.21
C ALA A 59 20.41 16.77 -12.36
N ALA A 60 21.41 16.42 -11.55
CA ALA A 60 21.95 15.06 -11.51
C ALA A 60 20.92 14.02 -11.11
N GLU A 61 20.11 14.29 -10.06
CA GLU A 61 19.03 13.40 -9.60
C GLU A 61 17.92 13.23 -10.67
N LEU A 62 17.54 14.30 -11.34
CA LEU A 62 16.56 14.24 -12.44
C LEU A 62 17.09 13.43 -13.62
N LEU A 63 18.35 13.61 -14.01
CA LEU A 63 18.97 12.85 -15.10
C LEU A 63 19.10 11.36 -14.75
N GLU A 64 19.44 11.03 -13.52
CA GLU A 64 19.52 9.64 -13.04
C GLU A 64 18.12 8.99 -13.05
N THR A 65 17.11 9.68 -12.54
CA THR A 65 15.70 9.21 -12.56
C THR A 65 15.24 8.97 -14.00
N GLU A 66 15.55 9.88 -14.92
CA GLU A 66 15.16 9.74 -16.33
C GLU A 66 15.91 8.59 -17.04
N ARG A 67 17.19 8.36 -16.73
CA ARG A 67 17.95 7.22 -17.24
C ARG A 67 17.37 5.90 -16.73
N LEU A 68 17.08 5.82 -15.44
CA LEU A 68 16.46 4.66 -14.83
C LEU A 68 15.08 4.39 -15.46
N ARG A 69 14.26 5.42 -15.63
CA ARG A 69 12.93 5.31 -16.27
C ARG A 69 13.05 4.70 -17.68
N ARG A 70 13.91 5.24 -18.52
CA ARG A 70 14.11 4.73 -19.90
C ARG A 70 14.58 3.27 -19.91
N SER A 71 15.49 2.92 -19.01
CA SER A 71 15.94 1.54 -18.84
C SER A 71 14.78 0.61 -18.46
N LEU A 72 13.96 1.02 -17.48
CA LEU A 72 12.81 0.22 -17.04
C LEU A 72 11.70 0.11 -18.10
N GLU A 73 11.48 1.15 -18.90
CA GLU A 73 10.51 1.11 -20.00
C GLU A 73 10.91 0.11 -21.08
N ALA A 74 12.19 0.07 -21.41
CA ALA A 74 12.72 -0.87 -22.42
C ALA A 74 12.85 -2.31 -21.91
N THR A 75 12.75 -2.55 -20.60
CA THR A 75 12.94 -3.87 -19.99
C THR A 75 11.60 -4.61 -19.88
N GLU A 76 11.56 -5.83 -20.38
CA GLU A 76 10.49 -6.77 -20.06
C GLU A 76 10.72 -7.37 -18.67
N PHE A 77 9.64 -7.51 -17.89
CA PHE A 77 9.72 -8.15 -16.59
C PHE A 77 9.48 -9.66 -16.75
N PRO A 78 10.34 -10.50 -16.18
CA PRO A 78 10.14 -11.94 -16.26
C PRO A 78 8.87 -12.34 -15.49
N ARG A 79 8.16 -13.33 -16.04
CA ARG A 79 6.97 -13.87 -15.36
C ARG A 79 7.35 -15.05 -14.49
N PRO A 80 6.69 -15.21 -13.35
CA PRO A 80 6.94 -16.35 -12.49
C PRO A 80 6.39 -17.64 -13.14
N ALA A 81 7.08 -18.75 -12.92
CA ALA A 81 6.64 -20.06 -13.42
C ALA A 81 5.34 -20.56 -12.75
N ARG A 82 5.04 -20.03 -11.55
CA ARG A 82 3.82 -20.33 -10.77
C ARG A 82 3.28 -19.01 -10.19
N SER A 83 1.98 -18.96 -9.94
CA SER A 83 1.36 -17.81 -9.26
C SER A 83 2.04 -17.54 -7.91
N ARG A 84 2.44 -16.30 -7.69
CA ARG A 84 3.03 -15.85 -6.42
C ARG A 84 1.97 -15.18 -5.58
N VAL A 85 1.81 -15.63 -4.35
CA VAL A 85 0.87 -15.04 -3.38
C VAL A 85 1.67 -14.28 -2.33
N ILE A 86 1.55 -12.97 -2.34
CA ILE A 86 2.39 -12.05 -1.56
C ILE A 86 1.51 -11.25 -0.60
N ALA A 87 1.72 -11.41 0.71
CA ALA A 87 1.09 -10.56 1.72
C ALA A 87 1.95 -9.31 1.95
N VAL A 88 1.36 -8.12 1.83
CA VAL A 88 2.04 -6.86 2.15
C VAL A 88 1.66 -6.47 3.57
N SER A 89 2.58 -6.63 4.52
CA SER A 89 2.28 -6.50 5.93
C SER A 89 3.30 -5.69 6.71
N ASN A 90 2.82 -4.90 7.65
CA ASN A 90 3.57 -4.25 8.73
C ASN A 90 2.58 -3.78 9.80
N GLN A 91 2.93 -3.98 11.09
CA GLN A 91 2.08 -3.58 12.21
C GLN A 91 1.95 -2.07 12.37
N LYS A 92 2.96 -1.31 11.93
CA LYS A 92 2.95 0.15 12.02
C LYS A 92 2.00 0.74 10.98
N GLY A 93 1.10 1.62 11.41
CA GLY A 93 0.27 2.43 10.52
C GLY A 93 1.11 3.44 9.74
N GLY A 94 0.67 3.79 8.53
CA GLY A 94 1.29 4.85 7.73
C GLY A 94 2.64 4.53 7.08
N VAL A 95 3.14 3.29 7.15
CA VAL A 95 4.43 2.91 6.53
C VAL A 95 4.38 2.69 5.01
N GLY A 96 3.22 2.90 4.39
CA GLY A 96 3.03 2.73 2.95
C GLY A 96 2.66 1.31 2.51
N LYS A 97 2.00 0.49 3.36
CA LYS A 97 1.51 -0.85 2.98
C LYS A 97 0.64 -0.79 1.73
N THR A 98 -0.50 -0.16 1.84
CA THR A 98 -1.46 0.01 0.74
C THR A 98 -0.81 0.66 -0.49
N THR A 99 -0.05 1.73 -0.27
CA THR A 99 0.67 2.42 -1.35
C THR A 99 1.61 1.48 -2.08
N THR A 100 2.34 0.63 -1.35
CA THR A 100 3.26 -0.37 -1.94
C THR A 100 2.48 -1.46 -2.66
N SER A 101 1.42 -2.00 -2.05
CA SER A 101 0.55 -3.05 -2.65
C SER A 101 0.03 -2.62 -4.01
N VAL A 102 -0.62 -1.46 -4.09
CA VAL A 102 -1.27 -1.02 -5.33
C VAL A 102 -0.29 -0.56 -6.40
N ASN A 103 0.83 0.09 -6.02
CA ASN A 103 1.79 0.58 -7.00
C ASN A 103 2.70 -0.53 -7.55
N VAL A 104 3.08 -1.52 -6.74
CA VAL A 104 3.77 -2.72 -7.22
C VAL A 104 2.86 -3.53 -8.14
N ALA A 105 1.59 -3.72 -7.76
CA ALA A 105 0.59 -4.40 -8.59
C ALA A 105 0.42 -3.71 -9.94
N ALA A 106 0.25 -2.38 -9.94
CA ALA A 106 0.11 -1.59 -11.16
C ALA A 106 1.38 -1.61 -12.03
N ALA A 107 2.57 -1.55 -11.42
CA ALA A 107 3.84 -1.63 -12.13
C ALA A 107 4.02 -3.00 -12.83
N LEU A 108 3.72 -4.10 -12.14
CA LEU A 108 3.73 -5.45 -12.74
C LEU A 108 2.70 -5.58 -13.87
N ALA A 109 1.47 -5.09 -13.65
CA ALA A 109 0.41 -5.11 -14.64
C ALA A 109 0.73 -4.25 -15.87
N SER A 110 1.38 -3.08 -15.70
CA SER A 110 1.82 -2.24 -16.82
C SER A 110 2.86 -2.92 -17.71
N LYS A 111 3.56 -3.93 -17.19
CA LYS A 111 4.49 -4.80 -17.91
C LYS A 111 3.84 -6.11 -18.35
N GLY A 112 2.51 -6.16 -18.36
CA GLY A 112 1.71 -7.24 -18.93
C GLY A 112 1.44 -8.42 -18.00
N ALA A 113 1.91 -8.40 -16.74
CA ALA A 113 1.57 -9.46 -15.79
C ALA A 113 0.07 -9.44 -15.43
N ASN A 114 -0.52 -10.62 -15.22
CA ASN A 114 -1.87 -10.74 -14.69
C ASN A 114 -1.82 -10.69 -13.15
N VAL A 115 -2.37 -9.62 -12.59
CA VAL A 115 -2.26 -9.33 -11.16
C VAL A 115 -3.64 -9.20 -10.52
N LEU A 116 -3.83 -9.86 -9.38
CA LEU A 116 -4.97 -9.68 -8.50
C LEU A 116 -4.50 -9.01 -7.21
N VAL A 117 -5.13 -7.89 -6.86
CA VAL A 117 -5.00 -7.30 -5.52
C VAL A 117 -6.20 -7.74 -4.68
N ILE A 118 -5.95 -8.16 -3.45
CA ILE A 118 -6.98 -8.42 -2.45
C ILE A 118 -6.83 -7.36 -1.37
N ASP A 119 -7.79 -6.49 -1.25
CA ASP A 119 -7.86 -5.48 -0.19
C ASP A 119 -8.41 -6.14 1.07
N ALA A 120 -7.56 -6.39 2.07
CA ALA A 120 -7.95 -7.00 3.34
C ALA A 120 -7.97 -5.97 4.49
N ASP A 121 -7.86 -4.67 4.18
CA ASP A 121 -8.00 -3.60 5.16
C ASP A 121 -9.44 -3.04 5.11
N PRO A 122 -10.20 -3.06 6.23
CA PRO A 122 -11.55 -2.49 6.30
C PRO A 122 -11.66 -1.02 5.87
N GLN A 123 -10.55 -0.30 5.81
CA GLN A 123 -10.52 1.09 5.35
C GLN A 123 -10.71 1.21 3.83
N GLY A 124 -10.56 0.13 3.04
CA GLY A 124 -10.78 0.13 1.60
C GLY A 124 -9.82 1.02 0.80
N ASN A 125 -8.64 1.32 1.35
CA ASN A 125 -7.69 2.24 0.73
C ASN A 125 -7.09 1.70 -0.57
N ALA A 126 -6.87 0.38 -0.67
CA ALA A 126 -6.39 -0.23 -1.92
C ALA A 126 -7.50 -0.20 -2.98
N SER A 127 -8.74 -0.47 -2.59
CA SER A 127 -9.92 -0.36 -3.46
C SER A 127 -10.09 1.05 -4.03
N THR A 128 -9.96 2.08 -3.17
CA THR A 128 -9.96 3.49 -3.59
C THR A 128 -8.85 3.79 -4.59
N ALA A 129 -7.61 3.41 -4.28
CA ALA A 129 -6.44 3.70 -5.10
C ALA A 129 -6.45 2.97 -6.46
N LEU A 130 -7.18 1.86 -6.57
CA LEU A 130 -7.37 1.09 -7.80
C LEU A 130 -8.65 1.48 -8.56
N GLY A 131 -9.42 2.43 -8.05
CA GLY A 131 -10.61 2.96 -8.70
C GLY A 131 -11.77 1.97 -8.82
N VAL A 132 -11.85 0.97 -7.95
CA VAL A 132 -12.93 -0.02 -7.95
C VAL A 132 -14.05 0.37 -6.99
N ASP A 133 -15.28 -0.08 -7.28
CA ASP A 133 -16.43 0.18 -6.40
C ASP A 133 -16.31 -0.64 -5.11
N HIS A 134 -16.42 0.05 -3.97
CA HIS A 134 -16.32 -0.56 -2.63
C HIS A 134 -17.31 0.07 -1.64
N ARG A 135 -18.45 0.56 -2.15
CA ARG A 135 -19.55 1.06 -1.31
C ARG A 135 -20.16 -0.07 -0.49
N ALA A 136 -20.82 0.27 0.60
CA ALA A 136 -21.57 -0.69 1.41
C ALA A 136 -22.53 -1.53 0.53
N GLY A 137 -22.51 -2.84 0.70
CA GLY A 137 -23.31 -3.79 -0.08
C GLY A 137 -22.70 -4.20 -1.43
N THR A 138 -21.53 -3.65 -1.82
CA THR A 138 -20.78 -4.16 -2.97
C THR A 138 -20.18 -5.52 -2.61
N PRO A 139 -20.27 -6.56 -3.49
CA PRO A 139 -19.61 -7.83 -3.29
C PRO A 139 -18.10 -7.65 -3.06
N SER A 140 -17.58 -8.22 -1.98
CA SER A 140 -16.26 -7.86 -1.44
C SER A 140 -15.53 -9.05 -0.80
N ILE A 141 -14.36 -8.80 -0.24
CA ILE A 141 -13.61 -9.79 0.52
C ILE A 141 -14.38 -10.29 1.76
N TYR A 142 -15.30 -9.47 2.31
CA TYR A 142 -16.17 -9.88 3.39
C TYR A 142 -17.01 -11.10 2.99
N ASP A 143 -17.60 -11.09 1.78
CA ASP A 143 -18.41 -12.19 1.29
C ASP A 143 -17.58 -13.46 1.05
N VAL A 144 -16.33 -13.31 0.63
CA VAL A 144 -15.40 -14.44 0.47
C VAL A 144 -15.08 -15.08 1.82
N LEU A 145 -14.85 -14.28 2.85
CA LEU A 145 -14.44 -14.77 4.17
C LEU A 145 -15.58 -15.35 4.98
N LEU A 146 -16.81 -14.84 4.84
CA LEU A 146 -17.94 -15.16 5.70
C LEU A 146 -19.11 -15.85 4.99
N ASN A 147 -19.32 -15.55 3.70
CA ASN A 147 -20.47 -16.01 2.93
C ASN A 147 -20.09 -17.05 1.85
N ASP A 148 -18.86 -17.60 1.90
CA ASP A 148 -18.35 -18.60 0.94
C ASP A 148 -18.44 -18.16 -0.54
N ALA A 149 -18.44 -16.84 -0.81
CA ALA A 149 -18.41 -16.33 -2.16
C ALA A 149 -17.05 -16.63 -2.84
N SER A 150 -17.08 -16.93 -4.13
CA SER A 150 -15.83 -17.15 -4.86
C SER A 150 -15.12 -15.80 -5.13
N ILE A 151 -13.78 -15.78 -5.10
CA ILE A 151 -12.99 -14.59 -5.48
C ILE A 151 -13.39 -14.10 -6.88
N ALA A 152 -13.62 -15.01 -7.82
CA ALA A 152 -14.00 -14.66 -9.18
C ALA A 152 -15.35 -13.93 -9.29
N SER A 153 -16.28 -14.13 -8.33
CA SER A 153 -17.58 -13.46 -8.33
C SER A 153 -17.55 -12.04 -7.76
N VAL A 154 -16.51 -11.71 -6.97
CA VAL A 154 -16.38 -10.41 -6.31
C VAL A 154 -15.26 -9.55 -6.90
N ALA A 155 -14.32 -10.16 -7.63
CA ALA A 155 -13.20 -9.43 -8.23
C ALA A 155 -13.69 -8.48 -9.32
N GLN A 156 -13.21 -7.24 -9.26
CA GLN A 156 -13.49 -6.19 -10.23
C GLN A 156 -12.24 -5.89 -11.04
N ARG A 157 -12.40 -5.59 -12.34
CA ARG A 157 -11.30 -5.13 -13.17
C ARG A 157 -10.99 -3.67 -12.83
N CYS A 158 -9.71 -3.35 -12.64
CA CYS A 158 -9.29 -1.97 -12.43
C CYS A 158 -9.47 -1.15 -13.72
N PRO A 159 -10.00 0.10 -13.65
CA PRO A 159 -10.06 0.99 -14.80
C PRO A 159 -8.67 1.19 -15.43
N ASP A 160 -8.61 1.36 -16.73
CA ASP A 160 -7.39 1.64 -17.50
C ASP A 160 -6.26 0.58 -17.42
N MET A 161 -6.45 -0.53 -16.67
CA MET A 161 -5.46 -1.61 -16.52
C MET A 161 -6.09 -2.99 -16.77
N PRO A 162 -6.07 -3.50 -18.01
CA PRO A 162 -6.80 -4.71 -18.40
C PRO A 162 -6.29 -6.02 -17.75
N THR A 163 -5.08 -6.01 -17.21
CA THR A 163 -4.43 -7.15 -16.55
C THR A 163 -4.39 -7.02 -15.04
N LEU A 164 -5.07 -6.01 -14.47
CA LEU A 164 -5.16 -5.77 -13.03
C LEU A 164 -6.60 -5.91 -12.55
N TRP A 165 -6.79 -6.71 -11.50
CA TRP A 165 -8.07 -6.90 -10.81
C TRP A 165 -7.91 -6.57 -9.33
N CYS A 166 -9.02 -6.22 -8.70
CA CYS A 166 -9.10 -6.00 -7.26
C CYS A 166 -10.32 -6.72 -6.68
N VAL A 167 -10.11 -7.44 -5.58
CA VAL A 167 -11.17 -7.84 -4.66
C VAL A 167 -11.30 -6.71 -3.65
N PRO A 168 -12.40 -5.94 -3.65
CA PRO A 168 -12.51 -4.77 -2.80
C PRO A 168 -12.76 -5.12 -1.33
N ALA A 169 -12.39 -4.21 -0.44
CA ALA A 169 -12.86 -4.18 0.94
C ALA A 169 -13.96 -3.13 1.09
N THR A 170 -15.04 -3.49 1.76
CA THR A 170 -16.10 -2.56 2.17
C THR A 170 -16.03 -2.31 3.67
N ILE A 171 -16.81 -1.34 4.16
CA ILE A 171 -16.89 -1.05 5.59
C ILE A 171 -17.39 -2.27 6.40
N ASP A 172 -18.13 -3.19 5.77
CA ASP A 172 -18.65 -4.41 6.40
C ASP A 172 -17.51 -5.29 6.92
N LEU A 173 -16.33 -5.25 6.28
CA LEU A 173 -15.14 -5.97 6.71
C LEU A 173 -14.68 -5.59 8.14
N ALA A 174 -15.05 -4.41 8.65
CA ALA A 174 -14.72 -4.01 10.02
C ALA A 174 -15.32 -4.93 11.10
N GLY A 175 -16.44 -5.57 10.80
CA GLY A 175 -17.06 -6.59 11.67
C GLY A 175 -16.46 -7.99 11.53
N ALA A 176 -15.75 -8.25 10.44
CA ALA A 176 -15.29 -9.60 10.09
C ALA A 176 -14.36 -10.24 11.13
N ASP A 177 -13.48 -9.46 11.79
CA ASP A 177 -12.61 -10.00 12.84
C ASP A 177 -13.41 -10.61 14.01
N ILE A 178 -14.59 -10.09 14.33
CA ILE A 178 -15.49 -10.60 15.39
C ILE A 178 -16.25 -11.82 14.88
N GLU A 179 -16.81 -11.74 13.69
CA GLU A 179 -17.64 -12.80 13.10
C GLU A 179 -16.80 -14.05 12.78
N LEU A 180 -15.58 -13.86 12.28
CA LEU A 180 -14.63 -14.96 12.01
C LEU A 180 -14.27 -15.76 13.26
N VAL A 181 -14.36 -15.19 14.48
CA VAL A 181 -14.04 -15.93 15.73
C VAL A 181 -14.84 -17.21 15.84
N SER A 182 -16.11 -17.18 15.42
CA SER A 182 -17.02 -18.34 15.46
C SER A 182 -16.94 -19.24 14.21
N ALA A 183 -16.24 -18.82 13.17
CA ALA A 183 -16.21 -19.54 11.91
C ALA A 183 -15.30 -20.79 11.99
N VAL A 184 -15.73 -21.87 11.35
CA VAL A 184 -14.93 -23.08 11.20
C VAL A 184 -13.75 -22.79 10.27
N ARG A 185 -12.55 -23.24 10.67
CA ARG A 185 -11.31 -23.01 9.92
C ARG A 185 -11.07 -21.53 9.61
N ARG A 186 -11.39 -20.67 10.54
CA ARG A 186 -11.39 -19.21 10.41
C ARG A 186 -10.05 -18.64 9.87
N GLU A 187 -8.92 -19.29 10.15
CA GLU A 187 -7.59 -18.87 9.67
C GLU A 187 -7.32 -19.27 8.21
N TYR A 188 -8.11 -20.21 7.65
CA TYR A 188 -7.91 -20.79 6.32
C TYR A 188 -8.96 -20.36 5.29
N ARG A 189 -9.89 -19.46 5.63
CA ARG A 189 -10.95 -19.03 4.74
C ARG A 189 -10.42 -18.45 3.42
N LEU A 190 -9.48 -17.53 3.51
CA LEU A 190 -8.86 -16.95 2.33
C LEU A 190 -7.99 -17.97 1.58
N HIS A 191 -7.31 -18.87 2.30
CA HIS A 191 -6.52 -19.93 1.68
C HIS A 191 -7.36 -20.85 0.78
N VAL A 192 -8.52 -21.24 1.25
CA VAL A 192 -9.45 -22.07 0.44
C VAL A 192 -9.86 -21.30 -0.82
N ALA A 193 -10.33 -20.07 -0.67
CA ALA A 193 -10.84 -19.26 -1.78
C ALA A 193 -9.76 -18.97 -2.85
N VAL A 194 -8.53 -18.64 -2.43
CA VAL A 194 -7.41 -18.39 -3.35
C VAL A 194 -6.97 -19.70 -4.02
N SER A 195 -6.89 -20.81 -3.28
CA SER A 195 -6.54 -22.11 -3.84
C SER A 195 -7.53 -22.57 -4.90
N GLU A 196 -8.82 -22.38 -4.67
CA GLU A 196 -9.87 -22.67 -5.66
C GLU A 196 -9.74 -21.78 -6.91
N LEU A 197 -9.42 -20.49 -6.73
CA LEU A 197 -9.20 -19.58 -7.85
C LEU A 197 -8.02 -20.03 -8.70
N LEU A 198 -6.90 -20.38 -8.09
CA LEU A 198 -5.66 -20.76 -8.77
C LEU A 198 -5.75 -22.16 -9.41
N ALA A 199 -6.63 -23.05 -8.92
CA ALA A 199 -6.85 -24.38 -9.48
C ALA A 199 -7.78 -24.37 -10.70
N ARG A 200 -8.47 -23.26 -11.01
CA ARG A 200 -9.39 -23.17 -12.15
C ARG A 200 -8.61 -23.09 -13.46
N ASP A 201 -9.02 -23.90 -14.44
CA ASP A 201 -8.58 -23.74 -15.82
C ASP A 201 -9.03 -22.38 -16.36
N GLY A 202 -8.11 -21.55 -16.78
CA GLY A 202 -8.45 -20.22 -17.28
C GLY A 202 -7.24 -19.30 -17.39
N LYS A 203 -7.43 -18.01 -17.21
CA LYS A 203 -6.34 -17.03 -17.23
C LYS A 203 -5.42 -17.25 -16.05
N HIS A 204 -4.16 -17.56 -16.36
CA HIS A 204 -3.11 -17.66 -15.33
C HIS A 204 -2.91 -16.31 -14.66
N LEU A 205 -2.99 -16.28 -13.32
CA LEU A 205 -2.57 -15.15 -12.51
C LEU A 205 -1.08 -15.29 -12.22
N ASP A 206 -0.31 -14.27 -12.55
CA ASP A 206 1.11 -14.23 -12.21
C ASP A 206 1.33 -13.87 -10.74
N TYR A 207 0.51 -12.92 -10.23
CA TYR A 207 0.61 -12.44 -8.85
C TYR A 207 -0.75 -12.28 -8.19
N VAL A 208 -0.82 -12.65 -6.91
CA VAL A 208 -1.88 -12.28 -5.96
C VAL A 208 -1.23 -11.46 -4.86
N ILE A 209 -1.57 -10.18 -4.75
CA ILE A 209 -1.03 -9.25 -3.75
C ILE A 209 -2.13 -8.95 -2.74
N ILE A 210 -1.87 -9.22 -1.46
CA ILE A 210 -2.85 -9.03 -0.38
C ILE A 210 -2.42 -7.83 0.46
N ASP A 211 -3.21 -6.75 0.43
CA ASP A 211 -2.99 -5.57 1.26
C ASP A 211 -3.54 -5.81 2.66
N CYS A 212 -2.66 -5.88 3.66
CA CYS A 212 -3.03 -6.21 5.02
C CYS A 212 -3.31 -4.97 5.87
N PRO A 213 -4.28 -5.01 6.81
CA PRO A 213 -4.47 -3.97 7.80
C PRO A 213 -3.25 -3.83 8.72
N PRO A 214 -3.15 -2.73 9.49
CA PRO A 214 -2.05 -2.53 10.44
C PRO A 214 -2.13 -3.41 11.70
N SER A 215 -3.22 -4.14 11.87
CA SER A 215 -3.43 -5.06 12.99
C SER A 215 -2.93 -6.47 12.66
N LEU A 216 -2.59 -7.25 13.70
CA LEU A 216 -2.34 -8.70 13.58
C LEU A 216 -3.58 -9.52 13.95
N GLY A 217 -4.76 -9.09 13.48
CA GLY A 217 -6.04 -9.80 13.64
C GLY A 217 -6.20 -10.98 12.71
N LEU A 218 -7.41 -11.56 12.69
CA LEU A 218 -7.74 -12.72 11.84
C LEU A 218 -7.64 -12.40 10.34
N LEU A 219 -7.87 -11.15 9.93
CA LEU A 219 -7.71 -10.72 8.54
C LEU A 219 -6.24 -10.86 8.09
N THR A 220 -5.30 -10.32 8.87
CA THR A 220 -3.86 -10.45 8.57
C THR A 220 -3.41 -11.90 8.66
N LEU A 221 -3.95 -12.68 9.60
CA LEU A 221 -3.64 -14.09 9.73
C LEU A 221 -4.11 -14.89 8.49
N ASN A 222 -5.31 -14.63 7.98
CA ASN A 222 -5.81 -15.22 6.73
C ASN A 222 -4.89 -14.90 5.54
N ALA A 223 -4.42 -13.66 5.45
CA ALA A 223 -3.46 -13.26 4.41
C ALA A 223 -2.14 -14.04 4.53
N MET A 224 -1.59 -14.18 5.73
CA MET A 224 -0.33 -14.91 5.97
C MET A 224 -0.46 -16.42 5.78
N VAL A 225 -1.63 -17.01 6.05
CA VAL A 225 -1.87 -18.44 5.87
C VAL A 225 -1.91 -18.83 4.40
N VAL A 226 -2.37 -17.96 3.52
CA VAL A 226 -2.42 -18.25 2.08
C VAL A 226 -1.14 -17.79 1.35
N ALA A 227 -0.45 -16.78 1.85
CA ALA A 227 0.73 -16.23 1.21
C ALA A 227 1.93 -17.19 1.30
N THR A 228 2.69 -17.31 0.24
CA THR A 228 4.01 -17.93 0.27
C THR A 228 5.10 -16.93 0.63
N GLU A 229 4.84 -15.65 0.37
CA GLU A 229 5.78 -14.57 0.52
C GLU A 229 5.21 -13.41 1.32
N VAL A 230 6.07 -12.74 2.09
CA VAL A 230 5.74 -11.48 2.77
C VAL A 230 6.66 -10.38 2.24
N LEU A 231 6.04 -9.31 1.73
CA LEU A 231 6.68 -8.05 1.39
C LEU A 231 6.44 -7.07 2.53
N ILE A 232 7.53 -6.52 3.09
CA ILE A 232 7.48 -5.65 4.26
C ILE A 232 7.90 -4.22 3.87
N PRO A 233 6.95 -3.27 3.73
CA PRO A 233 7.29 -1.85 3.62
C PRO A 233 7.75 -1.31 4.97
N ILE A 234 8.89 -0.62 5.00
CA ILE A 234 9.47 -0.02 6.21
C ILE A 234 9.72 1.47 5.97
N GLN A 235 9.11 2.30 6.78
CA GLN A 235 9.50 3.72 6.85
C GLN A 235 10.76 3.84 7.71
N CYS A 236 11.80 4.55 7.18
CA CYS A 236 13.09 4.71 7.85
C CYS A 236 13.00 5.68 9.04
N GLU A 237 12.43 5.22 10.16
CA GLU A 237 12.25 5.95 11.42
C GLU A 237 12.77 5.15 12.61
N TYR A 238 12.95 5.81 13.76
CA TYR A 238 13.60 5.25 14.95
C TYR A 238 13.08 3.87 15.42
N TYR A 239 11.76 3.66 15.38
CA TYR A 239 11.17 2.37 15.82
C TYR A 239 11.01 1.33 14.70
N ALA A 240 11.64 1.55 13.53
CA ALA A 240 11.47 0.67 12.37
C ALA A 240 11.95 -0.77 12.62
N LEU A 241 13.09 -0.93 13.27
CA LEU A 241 13.70 -2.25 13.53
C LEU A 241 12.97 -3.03 14.63
N GLU A 242 12.45 -2.34 15.64
CA GLU A 242 11.65 -2.99 16.68
C GLU A 242 10.37 -3.59 16.10
N GLY A 243 9.64 -2.80 15.30
CA GLY A 243 8.45 -3.26 14.60
C GLY A 243 8.72 -4.41 13.62
N LEU A 244 9.86 -4.34 12.89
CA LEU A 244 10.29 -5.40 12.00
C LEU A 244 10.56 -6.71 12.76
N THR A 245 11.30 -6.64 13.87
CA THR A 245 11.61 -7.80 14.70
C THR A 245 10.33 -8.47 15.24
N GLN A 246 9.35 -7.67 15.67
CA GLN A 246 8.05 -8.17 16.13
C GLN A 246 7.28 -8.88 15.01
N LEU A 247 7.24 -8.30 13.82
CA LEU A 247 6.58 -8.89 12.65
C LEU A 247 7.24 -10.21 12.25
N ILE A 248 8.57 -10.27 12.21
CA ILE A 248 9.30 -11.49 11.87
C ILE A 248 8.97 -12.62 12.87
N LYS A 249 8.92 -12.33 14.17
CA LYS A 249 8.50 -13.33 15.16
C LYS A 249 7.08 -13.86 14.88
N THR A 250 6.19 -13.00 14.45
CA THR A 250 4.82 -13.42 14.07
C THR A 250 4.84 -14.31 12.82
N ILE A 251 5.61 -13.94 11.79
CA ILE A 251 5.76 -14.75 10.57
C ILE A 251 6.33 -16.13 10.92
N GLU A 252 7.34 -16.21 11.79
CA GLU A 252 7.90 -17.48 12.24
C GLU A 252 6.89 -18.34 13.03
N MET A 253 6.00 -17.74 13.82
CA MET A 253 4.90 -18.47 14.46
C MET A 253 3.91 -19.03 13.42
N VAL A 254 3.53 -18.21 12.42
CA VAL A 254 2.65 -18.66 11.33
C VAL A 254 3.33 -19.78 10.54
N LYS A 255 4.62 -19.64 10.20
CA LYS A 255 5.40 -20.66 9.51
C LYS A 255 5.42 -22.00 10.26
N LYS A 256 5.61 -21.95 11.56
CA LYS A 256 5.70 -23.15 12.42
C LYS A 256 4.36 -23.88 12.56
N HIS A 257 3.24 -23.16 12.63
CA HIS A 257 1.96 -23.75 13.07
C HIS A 257 0.89 -23.80 11.99
N LEU A 258 0.92 -22.91 10.98
CA LEU A 258 -0.18 -22.73 10.04
C LEU A 258 0.23 -22.83 8.57
N ASN A 259 1.38 -22.25 8.18
CA ASN A 259 1.84 -22.21 6.80
C ASN A 259 3.36 -22.36 6.69
N PRO A 260 3.87 -23.59 6.55
CA PRO A 260 5.33 -23.84 6.47
C PRO A 260 6.03 -23.19 5.27
N ALA A 261 5.29 -22.80 4.24
CA ALA A 261 5.85 -22.19 3.02
C ALA A 261 6.13 -20.69 3.14
N ILE A 262 5.52 -20.01 4.13
CA ILE A 262 5.66 -18.56 4.27
C ILE A 262 7.10 -18.16 4.63
N HIS A 263 7.58 -17.12 3.95
CA HIS A 263 8.87 -16.50 4.26
C HIS A 263 8.87 -15.01 3.94
N VAL A 264 9.77 -14.25 4.54
CA VAL A 264 10.01 -12.86 4.15
C VAL A 264 10.80 -12.89 2.85
N SER A 265 10.19 -12.44 1.76
CA SER A 265 10.85 -12.38 0.44
C SER A 265 11.44 -11.02 0.13
N SER A 266 10.85 -9.97 0.71
CA SER A 266 11.18 -8.60 0.28
C SER A 266 10.94 -7.57 1.38
N ILE A 267 11.89 -6.64 1.51
CA ILE A 267 11.78 -5.45 2.36
C ILE A 267 11.96 -4.22 1.49
N VAL A 268 11.00 -3.31 1.52
CA VAL A 268 11.01 -2.03 0.77
C VAL A 268 11.14 -0.87 1.74
N LEU A 269 12.19 -0.08 1.58
CA LEU A 269 12.39 1.14 2.35
C LEU A 269 11.55 2.27 1.73
N THR A 270 10.55 2.74 2.48
CA THR A 270 9.55 3.71 2.02
C THR A 270 9.77 5.09 2.63
N MET A 271 9.25 6.14 1.96
CA MET A 271 9.33 7.53 2.39
C MET A 271 10.77 7.94 2.76
N PHE A 272 11.74 7.38 2.05
CA PHE A 272 13.14 7.59 2.30
C PHE A 272 13.54 9.04 1.96
N ASP A 273 14.19 9.72 2.90
CA ASP A 273 14.79 11.03 2.70
C ASP A 273 16.29 10.93 2.98
N GLN A 274 17.09 10.86 1.90
CA GLN A 274 18.55 10.74 1.99
C GLN A 274 19.25 11.93 2.67
N ARG A 275 18.56 13.06 2.85
CA ARG A 275 19.09 14.24 3.54
C ARG A 275 19.17 14.07 5.05
N THR A 276 18.39 13.13 5.60
CA THR A 276 18.35 12.86 7.04
C THR A 276 19.33 11.75 7.44
N ASN A 277 20.15 12.00 8.47
CA ASN A 277 21.07 10.99 9.00
C ASN A 277 20.31 9.76 9.51
N LEU A 278 19.23 9.99 10.24
CA LEU A 278 18.40 8.90 10.78
C LEU A 278 17.91 7.94 9.69
N ALA A 279 17.39 8.46 8.58
CA ALA A 279 16.91 7.58 7.51
C ALA A 279 18.04 6.75 6.90
N ARG A 280 19.24 7.34 6.74
CA ARG A 280 20.42 6.63 6.23
C ARG A 280 20.90 5.55 7.21
N GLU A 281 20.96 5.85 8.50
CA GLU A 281 21.36 4.90 9.55
C GLU A 281 20.38 3.72 9.62
N VAL A 282 19.07 3.99 9.68
CA VAL A 282 18.05 2.93 9.69
C VAL A 282 18.10 2.09 8.42
N ALA A 283 18.24 2.72 7.25
CA ALA A 283 18.36 1.99 5.99
C ALA A 283 19.60 1.08 5.95
N GLN A 284 20.74 1.56 6.48
CA GLN A 284 21.96 0.77 6.59
C GLN A 284 21.80 -0.41 7.54
N GLU A 285 21.16 -0.19 8.67
CA GLU A 285 20.91 -1.22 9.67
C GLU A 285 20.00 -2.33 9.12
N VAL A 286 18.90 -1.96 8.42
CA VAL A 286 18.02 -2.92 7.76
C VAL A 286 18.79 -3.74 6.71
N ARG A 287 19.60 -3.10 5.87
CA ARG A 287 20.42 -3.78 4.85
C ARG A 287 21.48 -4.70 5.46
N THR A 288 22.02 -4.34 6.62
CA THR A 288 23.02 -5.16 7.32
C THR A 288 22.40 -6.43 7.89
N HIS A 289 21.18 -6.36 8.42
CA HIS A 289 20.50 -7.50 9.03
C HIS A 289 19.71 -8.36 8.02
N PHE A 290 19.26 -7.76 6.91
CA PHE A 290 18.45 -8.39 5.86
C PHE A 290 18.99 -8.07 4.47
N PRO A 291 20.23 -8.48 4.16
CA PRO A 291 20.90 -8.10 2.91
C PRO A 291 20.19 -8.67 1.67
N ASP A 292 19.69 -9.90 1.76
CA ASP A 292 19.07 -10.59 0.63
C ASP A 292 17.61 -10.16 0.40
N GLU A 293 16.89 -9.84 1.48
CA GLU A 293 15.50 -9.44 1.41
C GLU A 293 15.33 -7.96 1.04
N THR A 294 16.26 -7.09 1.46
CA THR A 294 16.11 -5.64 1.26
C THR A 294 16.37 -5.25 -0.19
N PHE A 295 15.40 -4.60 -0.81
CA PHE A 295 15.59 -4.06 -2.15
C PHE A 295 16.63 -2.93 -2.18
N PRO A 296 17.49 -2.88 -3.21
CA PRO A 296 18.43 -1.77 -3.40
C PRO A 296 17.71 -0.44 -3.56
N GLN A 297 16.60 -0.45 -4.32
CA GLN A 297 15.78 0.73 -4.57
C GLN A 297 14.97 1.12 -3.34
N THR A 298 15.00 2.40 -3.01
CA THR A 298 14.15 3.02 -1.98
C THR A 298 13.01 3.80 -2.62
N ILE A 299 11.87 3.89 -1.93
CA ILE A 299 10.76 4.75 -2.35
C ILE A 299 10.90 6.11 -1.69
N PRO A 300 11.10 7.19 -2.45
CA PRO A 300 11.25 8.53 -1.88
C PRO A 300 9.93 9.04 -1.30
N ARG A 301 10.02 9.99 -0.37
CA ARG A 301 8.85 10.76 0.04
C ARG A 301 8.39 11.61 -1.15
N SER A 302 7.14 11.42 -1.60
CA SER A 302 6.61 12.06 -2.80
C SER A 302 5.16 12.47 -2.62
N VAL A 303 4.87 13.73 -2.94
CA VAL A 303 3.49 14.25 -2.96
C VAL A 303 2.67 13.54 -4.04
N ARG A 304 3.25 13.28 -5.22
CA ARG A 304 2.58 12.57 -6.33
C ARG A 304 2.09 11.18 -5.94
N VAL A 305 2.88 10.46 -5.13
CA VAL A 305 2.47 9.16 -4.60
C VAL A 305 1.30 9.30 -3.62
N SER A 306 1.30 10.35 -2.80
CA SER A 306 0.27 10.55 -1.78
C SER A 306 -1.05 11.08 -2.35
N GLU A 307 -1.02 11.87 -3.42
CA GLU A 307 -2.23 12.44 -4.03
C GLU A 307 -2.93 11.49 -5.01
N ALA A 308 -2.20 10.57 -5.63
CA ALA A 308 -2.74 9.67 -6.66
C ALA A 308 -4.04 8.92 -6.24
N PRO A 309 -4.17 8.40 -4.99
CA PRO A 309 -5.41 7.76 -4.55
C PRO A 309 -6.63 8.67 -4.55
N SER A 310 -6.47 9.99 -4.39
CA SER A 310 -7.58 10.94 -4.46
C SER A 310 -8.22 11.02 -5.86
N PHE A 311 -7.52 10.52 -6.86
CA PHE A 311 -7.99 10.41 -8.25
C PHE A 311 -8.43 8.99 -8.60
N GLY A 312 -8.50 8.06 -7.64
CA GLY A 312 -8.76 6.64 -7.89
C GLY A 312 -7.68 5.98 -8.74
N LYS A 313 -6.43 6.43 -8.62
CA LYS A 313 -5.29 5.97 -9.44
C LYS A 313 -4.08 5.64 -8.59
N THR A 314 -3.25 4.75 -9.09
CA THR A 314 -1.89 4.54 -8.59
C THR A 314 -0.96 5.63 -9.15
N VAL A 315 0.22 5.84 -8.54
CA VAL A 315 1.18 6.81 -9.10
C VAL A 315 1.70 6.36 -10.46
N ILE A 316 1.72 5.06 -10.74
CA ILE A 316 2.07 4.50 -12.07
C ILE A 316 1.15 5.04 -13.18
N MET A 317 -0.14 5.27 -12.85
CA MET A 317 -1.14 5.79 -13.77
C MET A 317 -1.27 7.31 -13.70
N HIS A 318 -1.11 7.88 -12.50
CA HIS A 318 -1.34 9.30 -12.23
C HIS A 318 -0.19 10.18 -12.75
N ASP A 319 1.05 9.79 -12.43
CA ASP A 319 2.26 10.50 -12.86
C ASP A 319 3.41 9.51 -13.09
N PRO A 320 3.41 8.80 -14.26
CA PRO A 320 4.38 7.74 -14.56
C PRO A 320 5.83 8.23 -14.65
N HIS A 321 6.05 9.53 -14.81
CA HIS A 321 7.39 10.12 -14.90
C HIS A 321 7.94 10.59 -13.54
N SER A 322 7.13 10.59 -12.49
CA SER A 322 7.58 10.99 -11.15
C SER A 322 8.62 10.01 -10.58
N ALA A 323 9.52 10.53 -9.75
CA ALA A 323 10.51 9.70 -9.06
C ALA A 323 9.88 8.56 -8.25
N GLY A 324 8.68 8.78 -7.69
CA GLY A 324 7.91 7.76 -6.99
C GLY A 324 7.43 6.62 -7.90
N ALA A 325 6.93 6.93 -9.09
CA ALA A 325 6.51 5.93 -10.07
C ALA A 325 7.70 5.12 -10.58
N VAL A 326 8.80 5.79 -10.91
CA VAL A 326 10.05 5.13 -11.35
C VAL A 326 10.59 4.21 -10.27
N ALA A 327 10.57 4.64 -9.01
CA ALA A 327 11.00 3.82 -7.89
C ALA A 327 10.14 2.55 -7.72
N TYR A 328 8.81 2.66 -7.83
CA TYR A 328 7.92 1.49 -7.79
C TYR A 328 8.07 0.56 -8.99
N LEU A 329 8.34 1.09 -10.19
CA LEU A 329 8.71 0.27 -11.35
C LEU A 329 9.99 -0.51 -11.11
N ALA A 330 11.01 0.10 -10.50
CA ALA A 330 12.26 -0.58 -10.17
C ALA A 330 12.07 -1.67 -9.11
N VAL A 331 11.27 -1.39 -8.06
CA VAL A 331 10.88 -2.40 -7.06
C VAL A 331 10.13 -3.56 -7.69
N ALA A 332 9.18 -3.30 -8.59
CA ALA A 332 8.43 -4.34 -9.28
C ALA A 332 9.31 -5.19 -10.21
N LYS A 333 10.29 -4.58 -10.89
CA LYS A 333 11.29 -5.30 -11.69
C LYS A 333 12.09 -6.27 -10.83
N GLU A 334 12.67 -5.79 -9.76
CA GLU A 334 13.44 -6.61 -8.81
C GLU A 334 12.60 -7.76 -8.25
N LEU A 335 11.33 -7.48 -7.87
CA LEU A 335 10.41 -8.51 -7.40
C LEU A 335 10.17 -9.58 -8.46
N ALA A 336 10.03 -9.20 -9.73
CA ALA A 336 9.84 -10.14 -10.83
C ALA A 336 11.09 -10.99 -11.07
N GLU A 337 12.28 -10.38 -11.05
CA GLU A 337 13.56 -11.07 -11.26
C GLU A 337 13.84 -12.10 -10.15
N ARG A 338 13.60 -11.76 -8.90
CA ARG A 338 13.73 -12.70 -7.75
C ARG A 338 12.80 -13.89 -7.91
N GLY A 339 11.57 -13.68 -8.37
CA GLY A 339 10.60 -14.74 -8.60
C GLY A 339 10.99 -15.69 -9.75
N ALA A 340 11.60 -15.17 -10.79
CA ALA A 340 12.10 -16.01 -11.90
C ALA A 340 13.31 -16.85 -11.48
N ALA A 341 14.23 -16.29 -10.69
CA ALA A 341 15.39 -17.00 -10.17
C ALA A 341 14.99 -18.15 -9.22
N ALA A 342 14.00 -17.95 -8.37
CA ALA A 342 13.49 -18.98 -7.45
C ALA A 342 12.78 -20.15 -8.17
N GLY A 343 12.21 -19.91 -9.36
CA GLY A 343 11.55 -20.93 -10.19
C GLY A 343 12.50 -21.79 -11.04
N GLY A 344 13.77 -21.40 -11.11
CA GLY A 344 14.80 -22.06 -11.94
C GLY A 344 15.63 -23.15 -11.25
N THR A 345 15.37 -23.46 -9.99
CA THR A 345 16.05 -24.57 -9.28
C THR A 345 15.19 -25.82 -9.39
N PRO A 346 15.68 -26.91 -10.00
CA PRO A 346 14.94 -28.16 -10.22
C PRO A 346 14.64 -28.89 -8.92
#